data_4af982444212d2bcbb937232a089f7a0
#
_entry.id   4af982444212d2bcbb937232a089f7a0
#
_cell.length_a   1.000
_cell.length_b   1.000
_cell.length_c   1.000
_cell.angle_alpha   90.00
_cell.angle_beta   90.00
_cell.angle_gamma   90.00
#
_symmetry.space_group_name_H-M   'P 1'
#
loop_
_entity.id
_entity.type
_entity.pdbx_description
1 polymer ?
#
loop_
_entity_poly.entity_id
_entity_poly.type
_entity_poly.pdbx_seq_one_letter_code
_entity_poly.pdbx_strand_id
1 'polypeptide(L)'
;MKIAFCCTNTPPEPWLLGLRAALPGADVSVWQPGDAPADVAVVWMPPQAFWDAQPRVRAIFNIGAGVDALMAQRLPAGARIVRLDDAGMGVQMAEYVCHAVIGYFREWAAIDHDIRAGIWQAREPEPRTAWPVGVMGLGVLGERVARAVQTFEFPVNGWSRSPKAIVGVRGFVGPEAFHDFLAHTRVLVNLLPLTPETENILNRDTLSRLRPGAFVINV
;
A
#
# COMPACT_ATOMS: atom_id res chain seq x y z
N MET A 1 -6.45 27.48 16.99
CA MET A 1 -5.69 26.72 15.96
C MET A 1 -6.58 26.59 14.73
N LYS A 2 -6.09 27.02 13.58
CA LYS A 2 -6.82 26.90 12.30
C LYS A 2 -6.33 25.67 11.54
N ILE A 3 -7.27 24.84 11.09
CA ILE A 3 -7.01 23.62 10.32
C ILE A 3 -7.64 23.77 8.94
N ALA A 4 -6.83 23.74 7.89
CA ALA A 4 -7.30 23.73 6.51
C ALA A 4 -7.42 22.29 5.99
N PHE A 5 -8.61 21.93 5.53
CA PHE A 5 -8.84 20.66 4.83
C PHE A 5 -8.78 20.87 3.33
N CYS A 6 -7.87 20.15 2.63
CA CYS A 6 -7.73 20.24 1.19
C CYS A 6 -7.45 18.82 0.61
N CYS A 7 -8.52 18.12 0.29
CA CYS A 7 -8.47 16.76 -0.23
C CYS A 7 -9.20 16.68 -1.58
N THR A 8 -8.47 16.23 -2.61
CA THR A 8 -9.06 16.00 -3.93
C THR A 8 -9.86 14.71 -3.94
N ASN A 9 -11.04 14.72 -4.56
CA ASN A 9 -11.92 13.55 -4.70
C ASN A 9 -12.32 12.86 -3.37
N THR A 10 -12.35 13.62 -2.28
CA THR A 10 -12.74 13.12 -0.96
C THR A 10 -13.85 13.99 -0.41
N PRO A 11 -15.04 13.43 -0.09
CA PRO A 11 -16.10 14.20 0.57
C PRO A 11 -15.61 14.79 1.90
N PRO A 12 -15.68 16.10 2.10
CA PRO A 12 -15.10 16.73 3.29
C PRO A 12 -15.95 16.53 4.56
N GLU A 13 -17.26 16.35 4.43
CA GLU A 13 -18.20 16.39 5.54
C GLU A 13 -17.89 15.42 6.68
N PRO A 14 -17.61 14.11 6.42
CA PRO A 14 -17.28 13.17 7.49
C PRO A 14 -16.00 13.56 8.24
N TRP A 15 -14.99 14.08 7.50
CA TRP A 15 -13.73 14.52 8.07
C TRP A 15 -13.87 15.76 8.92
N LEU A 16 -14.62 16.77 8.43
CA LEU A 16 -14.89 18.00 9.18
C LEU A 16 -15.67 17.71 10.45
N LEU A 17 -16.68 16.84 10.37
CA LEU A 17 -17.47 16.43 11.52
C LEU A 17 -16.58 15.76 12.58
N GLY A 18 -15.78 14.77 12.17
CA GLY A 18 -14.86 14.06 13.06
C GLY A 18 -13.81 14.97 13.69
N LEU A 19 -13.18 15.84 12.89
CA LEU A 19 -12.16 16.78 13.38
C LEU A 19 -12.74 17.80 14.36
N ARG A 20 -13.92 18.35 14.09
CA ARG A 20 -14.60 19.30 15.00
C ARG A 20 -15.01 18.63 16.31
N ALA A 21 -15.47 17.39 16.26
CA ALA A 21 -15.81 16.63 17.45
C ALA A 21 -14.57 16.31 18.30
N ALA A 22 -13.46 15.91 17.67
CA ALA A 22 -12.22 15.59 18.36
C ALA A 22 -11.45 16.83 18.87
N LEU A 23 -11.62 17.98 18.22
CA LEU A 23 -10.89 19.23 18.48
C LEU A 23 -11.85 20.44 18.63
N PRO A 24 -12.67 20.49 19.67
CA PRO A 24 -13.75 21.47 19.81
C PRO A 24 -13.27 22.95 19.86
N GLY A 25 -11.97 23.17 20.11
CA GLY A 25 -11.37 24.51 20.10
C GLY A 25 -10.66 24.88 18.79
N ALA A 26 -10.74 24.05 17.75
CA ALA A 26 -10.12 24.31 16.47
C ALA A 26 -11.12 24.89 15.45
N ASP A 27 -10.65 25.85 14.65
CA ASP A 27 -11.36 26.33 13.47
C ASP A 27 -11.00 25.41 12.29
N VAL A 28 -11.95 24.53 11.91
CA VAL A 28 -11.76 23.52 10.86
C VAL A 28 -12.65 23.85 9.67
N SER A 29 -12.03 24.11 8.51
CA SER A 29 -12.74 24.46 7.28
C SER A 29 -12.11 23.83 6.04
N VAL A 30 -12.94 23.65 5.01
CA VAL A 30 -12.42 23.33 3.66
C VAL A 30 -11.72 24.58 3.13
N TRP A 31 -10.48 24.39 2.66
CA TRP A 31 -9.74 25.51 2.08
C TRP A 31 -10.38 26.04 0.80
N GLN A 32 -10.39 27.37 0.68
CA GLN A 32 -10.75 28.09 -0.54
C GLN A 32 -9.65 29.09 -0.89
N PRO A 33 -9.45 29.39 -2.19
CA PRO A 33 -8.56 30.49 -2.58
C PRO A 33 -8.96 31.81 -1.91
N GLY A 34 -7.97 32.46 -1.29
CA GLY A 34 -8.20 33.71 -0.51
C GLY A 34 -8.39 33.52 0.98
N ASP A 35 -8.46 32.27 1.46
CA ASP A 35 -8.55 32.02 2.90
C ASP A 35 -7.27 32.43 3.64
N ALA A 36 -7.44 32.91 4.86
CA ALA A 36 -6.32 33.19 5.76
C ALA A 36 -5.50 31.93 6.05
N PRO A 37 -4.14 32.05 6.13
CA PRO A 37 -3.27 30.92 6.38
C PRO A 37 -3.63 30.12 7.65
N ALA A 38 -3.56 28.79 7.54
CA ALA A 38 -3.81 27.84 8.62
C ALA A 38 -2.52 27.47 9.38
N ASP A 39 -2.68 26.88 10.56
CA ASP A 39 -1.59 26.33 11.37
C ASP A 39 -1.28 24.89 11.00
N VAL A 40 -2.33 24.15 10.60
CA VAL A 40 -2.30 22.72 10.29
C VAL A 40 -3.07 22.47 8.99
N ALA A 41 -2.59 21.54 8.20
CA ALA A 41 -3.27 21.07 7.00
C ALA A 41 -3.63 19.58 7.10
N VAL A 42 -4.85 19.23 6.70
CA VAL A 42 -5.29 17.85 6.46
C VAL A 42 -5.52 17.71 4.97
N VAL A 43 -4.76 16.84 4.32
CA VAL A 43 -4.61 16.87 2.87
C VAL A 43 -4.65 15.48 2.21
N TRP A 44 -5.15 15.46 0.97
CA TRP A 44 -4.96 14.40 0.02
C TRP A 44 -4.84 14.97 -1.39
N MET A 45 -3.65 14.80 -2.00
CA MET A 45 -3.34 15.32 -3.32
C MET A 45 -3.72 16.81 -3.52
N PRO A 46 -3.34 17.71 -2.60
CA PRO A 46 -3.67 19.13 -2.72
C PRO A 46 -2.93 19.74 -3.94
N PRO A 47 -3.51 20.75 -4.60
CA PRO A 47 -2.80 21.48 -5.66
C PRO A 47 -1.65 22.33 -5.08
N GLN A 48 -0.62 22.62 -5.87
CA GLN A 48 0.50 23.49 -5.43
C GLN A 48 0.02 24.86 -4.94
N ALA A 49 -1.02 25.42 -5.56
CA ALA A 49 -1.63 26.69 -5.13
C ALA A 49 -2.11 26.68 -3.67
N PHE A 50 -2.47 25.52 -3.13
CA PHE A 50 -2.79 25.38 -1.70
C PHE A 50 -1.55 25.70 -0.84
N TRP A 51 -0.40 25.11 -1.15
CA TRP A 51 0.83 25.32 -0.38
C TRP A 51 1.34 26.76 -0.50
N ASP A 52 1.25 27.33 -1.70
CA ASP A 52 1.66 28.72 -1.96
C ASP A 52 0.81 29.70 -1.12
N ALA A 53 -0.45 29.35 -0.84
CA ALA A 53 -1.35 30.15 0.02
C ALA A 53 -1.24 29.82 1.52
N GLN A 54 -0.52 28.75 1.91
CA GLN A 54 -0.48 28.24 3.28
C GLN A 54 0.94 28.22 3.90
N PRO A 55 1.73 29.32 3.84
CA PRO A 55 3.14 29.31 4.29
C PRO A 55 3.32 29.12 5.79
N ARG A 56 2.28 29.22 6.60
CA ARG A 56 2.31 29.12 8.07
C ARG A 56 2.04 27.71 8.59
N VAL A 57 1.71 26.75 7.73
CA VAL A 57 1.43 25.36 8.11
C VAL A 57 2.68 24.74 8.73
N ARG A 58 2.53 24.22 9.96
CA ARG A 58 3.59 23.57 10.73
C ARG A 58 3.47 22.05 10.76
N ALA A 59 2.26 21.53 10.52
CA ALA A 59 2.00 20.10 10.47
C ALA A 59 1.04 19.79 9.30
N ILE A 60 1.40 18.76 8.55
CA ILE A 60 0.67 18.26 7.37
C ILE A 60 0.23 16.85 7.67
N PHE A 61 -1.07 16.64 7.80
CA PHE A 61 -1.66 15.33 7.99
C PHE A 61 -2.14 14.81 6.63
N ASN A 62 -1.39 13.86 6.06
CA ASN A 62 -1.79 13.18 4.84
C ASN A 62 -2.75 12.04 5.18
N ILE A 63 -3.96 12.06 4.61
CA ILE A 63 -4.99 11.06 4.92
C ILE A 63 -4.81 9.73 4.21
N GLY A 64 -3.69 9.53 3.52
CA GLY A 64 -3.27 8.27 2.92
C GLY A 64 -1.89 7.81 3.43
N ALA A 65 -1.55 6.56 3.18
CA ALA A 65 -0.24 6.00 3.51
C ALA A 65 0.85 6.46 2.54
N GLY A 66 0.52 6.58 1.25
CA GLY A 66 1.42 7.10 0.22
C GLY A 66 1.64 8.60 0.37
N VAL A 67 2.89 9.05 0.28
CA VAL A 67 3.29 10.46 0.38
C VAL A 67 4.09 10.95 -0.83
N ASP A 68 4.27 10.13 -1.83
CA ASP A 68 5.02 10.39 -3.06
C ASP A 68 4.54 11.66 -3.77
N ALA A 69 3.23 11.78 -4.03
CA ALA A 69 2.64 12.96 -4.65
C ALA A 69 2.82 14.23 -3.79
N LEU A 70 2.83 14.09 -2.46
CA LEU A 70 3.06 15.20 -1.53
C LEU A 70 4.54 15.62 -1.53
N MET A 71 5.45 14.65 -1.54
CA MET A 71 6.90 14.90 -1.53
C MET A 71 7.42 15.50 -2.84
N ALA A 72 6.68 15.36 -3.93
CA ALA A 72 6.99 16.00 -5.21
C ALA A 72 6.64 17.50 -5.24
N GLN A 73 5.94 18.02 -4.21
CA GLN A 73 5.49 19.41 -4.14
C GLN A 73 6.43 20.29 -3.31
N ARG A 74 6.35 21.59 -3.52
CA ARG A 74 7.02 22.59 -2.67
C ARG A 74 6.19 22.81 -1.41
N LEU A 75 6.59 22.21 -0.32
CA LEU A 75 5.91 22.29 0.96
C LEU A 75 6.40 23.47 1.80
N PRO A 76 5.61 23.96 2.78
CA PRO A 76 6.05 24.97 3.74
C PRO A 76 7.29 24.53 4.49
N ALA A 77 8.29 25.42 4.60
CA ALA A 77 9.56 25.11 5.23
C ALA A 77 9.38 24.67 6.70
N GLY A 78 9.98 23.56 7.07
CA GLY A 78 9.93 23.03 8.45
C GLY A 78 8.62 22.38 8.85
N ALA A 79 7.63 22.27 7.96
CA ALA A 79 6.39 21.56 8.25
C ALA A 79 6.66 20.06 8.46
N ARG A 80 6.09 19.49 9.52
CA ARG A 80 6.16 18.05 9.80
C ARG A 80 5.08 17.31 9.03
N ILE A 81 5.46 16.24 8.31
CA ILE A 81 4.52 15.39 7.61
C ILE A 81 4.16 14.21 8.50
N VAL A 82 2.87 14.01 8.70
CA VAL A 82 2.26 12.86 9.39
C VAL A 82 1.39 12.14 8.37
N ARG A 83 1.60 10.85 8.23
CA ARG A 83 0.80 10.00 7.34
C ARG A 83 0.01 8.97 8.13
N LEU A 84 -1.00 8.39 7.53
CA LEU A 84 -1.65 7.20 8.08
C LEU A 84 -0.75 5.98 7.86
N ASP A 85 -0.57 5.17 8.93
CA ASP A 85 0.18 3.93 8.82
C ASP A 85 -0.70 2.76 8.37
N ASP A 86 -1.88 2.62 8.93
CA ASP A 86 -2.81 1.54 8.59
C ASP A 86 -4.23 2.07 8.35
N ALA A 87 -4.90 2.61 9.36
CA ALA A 87 -6.29 3.11 9.31
C ALA A 87 -7.28 2.14 8.62
N GLY A 88 -7.09 0.82 8.80
CA GLY A 88 -7.91 -0.23 8.17
C GLY A 88 -7.47 -0.64 6.76
N MET A 89 -6.50 0.03 6.16
CA MET A 89 -5.97 -0.32 4.85
C MET A 89 -5.28 -1.68 4.82
N GLY A 90 -4.57 -2.03 5.90
CA GLY A 90 -3.86 -3.30 6.00
C GLY A 90 -4.79 -4.51 5.89
N VAL A 91 -6.02 -4.42 6.43
CA VAL A 91 -7.04 -5.47 6.28
C VAL A 91 -7.46 -5.57 4.83
N GLN A 92 -7.84 -4.46 4.19
CA GLN A 92 -8.30 -4.43 2.80
C GLN A 92 -7.23 -4.92 1.82
N MET A 93 -5.97 -4.54 2.02
CA MET A 93 -4.84 -5.05 1.24
C MET A 93 -4.64 -6.56 1.43
N ALA A 94 -4.74 -7.03 2.67
CA ALA A 94 -4.64 -8.46 2.96
C ALA A 94 -5.78 -9.26 2.30
N GLU A 95 -7.00 -8.78 2.34
CA GLU A 95 -8.16 -9.37 1.65
C GLU A 95 -7.93 -9.44 0.14
N TYR A 96 -7.51 -8.33 -0.47
CA TYR A 96 -7.22 -8.26 -1.90
C TYR A 96 -6.12 -9.27 -2.31
N VAL A 97 -5.00 -9.28 -1.57
CA VAL A 97 -3.89 -10.19 -1.87
C VAL A 97 -4.29 -11.64 -1.64
N CYS A 98 -4.95 -11.97 -0.53
CA CYS A 98 -5.40 -13.34 -0.27
C CYS A 98 -6.40 -13.81 -1.33
N HIS A 99 -7.35 -12.95 -1.73
CA HIS A 99 -8.27 -13.25 -2.82
C HIS A 99 -7.53 -13.59 -4.12
N ALA A 100 -6.56 -12.76 -4.52
CA ALA A 100 -5.78 -12.96 -5.73
C ALA A 100 -4.91 -14.24 -5.67
N VAL A 101 -4.20 -14.46 -4.56
CA VAL A 101 -3.38 -15.67 -4.34
C VAL A 101 -4.23 -16.93 -4.41
N ILE A 102 -5.34 -16.98 -3.66
CA ILE A 102 -6.20 -18.16 -3.60
C ILE A 102 -6.90 -18.36 -4.94
N GLY A 103 -7.39 -17.29 -5.56
CA GLY A 103 -8.06 -17.36 -6.86
C GLY A 103 -7.17 -17.93 -7.95
N TYR A 104 -5.90 -17.50 -7.99
CA TYR A 104 -4.92 -18.03 -8.94
C TYR A 104 -4.52 -19.47 -8.61
N PHE A 105 -4.23 -19.78 -7.33
CA PHE A 105 -3.89 -21.12 -6.86
C PHE A 105 -4.99 -22.14 -7.13
N ARG A 106 -6.27 -21.75 -6.99
CA ARG A 106 -7.45 -22.60 -7.21
C ARG A 106 -7.96 -22.57 -8.63
N GLU A 107 -7.32 -21.83 -9.52
CA GLU A 107 -7.75 -21.69 -10.93
C GLU A 107 -9.21 -21.24 -11.08
N TRP A 108 -9.66 -20.30 -10.24
CA TRP A 108 -11.07 -19.88 -10.23
C TRP A 108 -11.56 -19.39 -11.59
N ALA A 109 -10.72 -18.74 -12.39
CA ALA A 109 -11.12 -18.30 -13.73
C ALA A 109 -11.46 -19.48 -14.65
N ALA A 110 -10.71 -20.59 -14.53
CA ALA A 110 -10.99 -21.81 -15.31
C ALA A 110 -12.22 -22.54 -14.77
N ILE A 111 -12.42 -22.58 -13.44
CA ILE A 111 -13.63 -23.13 -12.81
C ILE A 111 -14.87 -22.34 -13.25
N ASP A 112 -14.81 -21.01 -13.24
CA ASP A 112 -15.90 -20.14 -13.72
C ASP A 112 -16.25 -20.40 -15.19
N HIS A 113 -15.23 -20.59 -16.04
CA HIS A 113 -15.42 -20.94 -17.44
C HIS A 113 -16.16 -22.29 -17.56
N ASP A 114 -15.71 -23.32 -16.85
CA ASP A 114 -16.29 -24.64 -16.87
C ASP A 114 -17.75 -24.63 -16.40
N ILE A 115 -18.03 -23.90 -15.31
CA ILE A 115 -19.42 -23.74 -14.80
C ILE A 115 -20.32 -23.14 -15.87
N ARG A 116 -19.89 -22.07 -16.54
CA ARG A 116 -20.68 -21.43 -17.61
C ARG A 116 -20.88 -22.33 -18.84
N ALA A 117 -19.92 -23.21 -19.09
CA ALA A 117 -19.99 -24.21 -20.18
C ALA A 117 -20.75 -25.49 -19.80
N GLY A 118 -21.22 -25.61 -18.54
CA GLY A 118 -21.85 -26.83 -18.03
C GLY A 118 -20.91 -28.01 -17.92
N ILE A 119 -19.61 -27.76 -17.79
CA ILE A 119 -18.55 -28.76 -17.67
C ILE A 119 -18.26 -29.02 -16.19
N TRP A 120 -18.27 -30.27 -15.78
CA TRP A 120 -17.78 -30.71 -14.48
C TRP A 120 -16.38 -31.34 -14.65
N GLN A 121 -15.34 -30.65 -14.15
CA GLN A 121 -13.98 -31.15 -14.17
C GLN A 121 -13.36 -31.05 -12.76
N ALA A 122 -12.98 -32.19 -12.20
CA ALA A 122 -12.19 -32.22 -10.96
C ALA A 122 -10.77 -31.70 -11.23
N ARG A 123 -10.25 -30.86 -10.33
CA ARG A 123 -8.90 -30.29 -10.39
C ARG A 123 -8.17 -30.66 -9.12
N GLU A 124 -6.98 -31.24 -9.24
CA GLU A 124 -6.11 -31.50 -8.12
C GLU A 124 -5.15 -30.32 -7.94
N PRO A 125 -5.23 -29.59 -6.81
CA PRO A 125 -4.32 -28.47 -6.58
C PRO A 125 -2.90 -28.96 -6.35
N GLU A 126 -1.92 -28.21 -6.84
CA GLU A 126 -0.52 -28.41 -6.48
C GLU A 126 -0.33 -28.24 -4.95
N PRO A 127 0.71 -28.84 -4.34
CA PRO A 127 1.00 -28.62 -2.93
C PRO A 127 1.37 -27.15 -2.69
N ARG A 128 0.87 -26.56 -1.59
CA ARG A 128 1.15 -25.15 -1.23
C ARG A 128 2.65 -24.85 -1.14
N THR A 129 3.47 -25.81 -0.78
CA THR A 129 4.93 -25.70 -0.73
C THR A 129 5.56 -25.33 -2.08
N ALA A 130 4.89 -25.63 -3.19
CA ALA A 130 5.30 -25.22 -4.54
C ALA A 130 4.88 -23.78 -4.86
N TRP A 131 4.14 -23.09 -3.97
CA TRP A 131 3.57 -21.77 -4.17
C TRP A 131 4.09 -20.74 -3.16
N PRO A 132 5.41 -20.52 -3.05
CA PRO A 132 5.92 -19.50 -2.16
C PRO A 132 5.46 -18.10 -2.60
N VAL A 133 4.88 -17.37 -1.67
CA VAL A 133 4.43 -15.99 -1.85
C VAL A 133 5.53 -15.04 -1.36
N GLY A 134 6.05 -14.21 -2.25
CA GLY A 134 7.06 -13.21 -1.94
C GLY A 134 6.41 -11.84 -1.74
N VAL A 135 6.63 -11.21 -0.59
CA VAL A 135 6.13 -9.87 -0.26
C VAL A 135 7.27 -8.87 -0.32
N MET A 136 7.19 -7.92 -1.24
CA MET A 136 8.11 -6.78 -1.33
C MET A 136 7.61 -5.64 -0.44
N GLY A 137 8.42 -5.27 0.56
CA GLY A 137 8.06 -4.24 1.54
C GLY A 137 7.38 -4.83 2.78
N LEU A 138 8.17 -5.12 3.83
CA LEU A 138 7.70 -5.64 5.12
C LEU A 138 7.51 -4.51 6.15
N GLY A 139 6.86 -3.42 5.75
CA GLY A 139 6.33 -2.39 6.66
C GLY A 139 5.04 -2.86 7.33
N VAL A 140 4.30 -1.93 7.96
CA VAL A 140 3.02 -2.23 8.65
C VAL A 140 2.06 -3.00 7.74
N LEU A 141 1.85 -2.53 6.52
CA LEU A 141 0.93 -3.16 5.55
C LEU A 141 1.46 -4.51 5.05
N GLY A 142 2.76 -4.59 4.71
CA GLY A 142 3.35 -5.82 4.20
C GLY A 142 3.44 -6.93 5.24
N GLU A 143 3.70 -6.62 6.50
CA GLU A 143 3.63 -7.59 7.59
C GLU A 143 2.21 -8.13 7.76
N ARG A 144 1.20 -7.26 7.68
CA ARG A 144 -0.21 -7.66 7.76
C ARG A 144 -0.57 -8.63 6.63
N VAL A 145 -0.18 -8.31 5.41
CA VAL A 145 -0.38 -9.17 4.23
C VAL A 145 0.34 -10.51 4.39
N ALA A 146 1.62 -10.49 4.79
CA ALA A 146 2.41 -11.70 4.99
C ALA A 146 1.75 -12.65 6.00
N ARG A 147 1.30 -12.12 7.14
CA ARG A 147 0.59 -12.90 8.17
C ARG A 147 -0.75 -13.46 7.67
N ALA A 148 -1.51 -12.67 6.90
CA ALA A 148 -2.78 -13.13 6.35
C ALA A 148 -2.58 -14.28 5.34
N VAL A 149 -1.58 -14.20 4.47
CA VAL A 149 -1.25 -15.27 3.53
C VAL A 149 -0.81 -16.55 4.25
N GLN A 150 -0.07 -16.42 5.35
CA GLN A 150 0.34 -17.57 6.18
C GLN A 150 -0.83 -18.36 6.77
N THR A 151 -1.98 -17.71 7.07
CA THR A 151 -3.15 -18.43 7.60
C THR A 151 -3.70 -19.46 6.64
N PHE A 152 -3.38 -19.33 5.35
CA PHE A 152 -3.72 -20.31 4.31
C PHE A 152 -2.59 -21.29 4.01
N GLU A 153 -1.57 -21.36 4.88
CA GLU A 153 -0.45 -22.32 4.81
C GLU A 153 0.46 -22.18 3.58
N PHE A 154 0.47 -21.03 2.92
CA PHE A 154 1.45 -20.75 1.88
C PHE A 154 2.81 -20.41 2.52
N PRO A 155 3.94 -20.91 1.98
CA PRO A 155 5.25 -20.41 2.37
C PRO A 155 5.37 -18.93 2.02
N VAL A 156 5.85 -18.11 2.96
CA VAL A 156 5.99 -16.67 2.75
C VAL A 156 7.46 -16.25 2.82
N ASN A 157 7.91 -15.60 1.76
CA ASN A 157 9.18 -14.90 1.69
C ASN A 157 8.92 -13.39 1.81
N GLY A 158 9.79 -12.66 2.47
CA GLY A 158 9.66 -11.22 2.57
C GLY A 158 10.95 -10.50 2.24
N TRP A 159 10.88 -9.48 1.39
CA TRP A 159 12.03 -8.64 1.07
C TRP A 159 11.87 -7.22 1.64
N SER A 160 12.90 -6.72 2.27
CA SER A 160 12.90 -5.39 2.87
C SER A 160 14.31 -4.78 2.93
N ARG A 161 14.37 -3.45 3.04
CA ARG A 161 15.62 -2.68 3.16
C ARG A 161 16.41 -3.01 4.43
N SER A 162 15.70 -3.24 5.54
CA SER A 162 16.26 -3.56 6.85
C SER A 162 15.70 -4.89 7.38
N PRO A 163 16.44 -5.61 8.24
CA PRO A 163 15.96 -6.86 8.81
C PRO A 163 14.58 -6.73 9.48
N LYS A 164 13.71 -7.71 9.24
CA LYS A 164 12.40 -7.84 9.87
C LYS A 164 12.25 -9.26 10.43
N ALA A 165 11.89 -9.36 11.70
CA ALA A 165 11.65 -10.64 12.36
C ALA A 165 10.15 -10.91 12.40
N ILE A 166 9.62 -11.55 11.37
CA ILE A 166 8.21 -11.98 11.30
C ILE A 166 8.19 -13.49 11.38
N VAL A 167 7.51 -14.04 12.38
CA VAL A 167 7.44 -15.49 12.61
C VAL A 167 6.89 -16.20 11.37
N GLY A 168 7.61 -17.23 10.90
CA GLY A 168 7.22 -18.03 9.74
C GLY A 168 7.47 -17.36 8.37
N VAL A 169 8.02 -16.14 8.33
CA VAL A 169 8.45 -15.48 7.08
C VAL A 169 9.95 -15.63 6.90
N ARG A 170 10.39 -16.16 5.76
CA ARG A 170 11.79 -16.17 5.37
C ARG A 170 12.19 -14.77 4.89
N GLY A 171 13.04 -14.09 5.65
CA GLY A 171 13.49 -12.73 5.35
C GLY A 171 14.65 -12.68 4.34
N PHE A 172 14.56 -11.71 3.42
CA PHE A 172 15.62 -11.30 2.50
C PHE A 172 15.88 -9.82 2.68
N VAL A 173 17.11 -9.42 2.84
CA VAL A 173 17.45 -8.04 3.25
C VAL A 173 18.41 -7.39 2.27
N GLY A 174 18.10 -6.15 1.90
CA GLY A 174 18.96 -5.34 1.05
C GLY A 174 18.89 -5.71 -0.44
N PRO A 175 19.55 -4.89 -1.28
CA PRO A 175 19.57 -5.09 -2.73
C PRO A 175 20.29 -6.39 -3.14
N GLU A 176 21.28 -6.84 -2.39
CA GLU A 176 22.06 -8.05 -2.68
C GLU A 176 21.19 -9.31 -2.62
N ALA A 177 20.21 -9.35 -1.71
CA ALA A 177 19.31 -10.49 -1.55
C ALA A 177 18.10 -10.45 -2.50
N PHE A 178 17.93 -9.38 -3.29
CA PHE A 178 16.73 -9.19 -4.11
C PHE A 178 16.55 -10.27 -5.19
N HIS A 179 17.63 -10.62 -5.88
CA HIS A 179 17.57 -11.65 -6.93
C HIS A 179 17.28 -13.04 -6.35
N ASP A 180 17.89 -13.35 -5.19
CA ASP A 180 17.62 -14.62 -4.50
C ASP A 180 16.18 -14.68 -3.99
N PHE A 181 15.63 -13.58 -3.48
CA PHE A 181 14.22 -13.44 -3.13
C PHE A 181 13.30 -13.74 -4.31
N LEU A 182 13.55 -13.15 -5.49
CA LEU A 182 12.75 -13.38 -6.70
C LEU A 182 12.81 -14.84 -7.16
N ALA A 183 13.99 -15.46 -7.15
CA ALA A 183 14.18 -16.86 -7.52
C ALA A 183 13.41 -17.84 -6.62
N HIS A 184 13.16 -17.46 -5.37
CA HIS A 184 12.39 -18.23 -4.39
C HIS A 184 10.90 -17.87 -4.35
N THR A 185 10.43 -17.03 -5.28
CA THR A 185 9.06 -16.51 -5.30
C THR A 185 8.29 -17.05 -6.51
N ARG A 186 7.07 -17.53 -6.30
CA ARG A 186 6.12 -17.90 -7.37
C ARG A 186 4.98 -16.88 -7.49
N VAL A 187 4.50 -16.34 -6.38
CA VAL A 187 3.54 -15.23 -6.37
C VAL A 187 4.23 -14.02 -5.78
N LEU A 188 4.43 -12.99 -6.57
CA LEU A 188 5.08 -11.75 -6.12
C LEU A 188 4.04 -10.71 -5.76
N VAL A 189 4.08 -10.23 -4.52
CA VAL A 189 3.24 -9.12 -4.01
C VAL A 189 4.12 -7.89 -3.83
N ASN A 190 3.81 -6.82 -4.57
CA ASN A 190 4.49 -5.54 -4.42
C ASN A 190 3.67 -4.57 -3.57
N LEU A 191 4.24 -4.18 -2.44
CA LEU A 191 3.69 -3.19 -1.48
C LEU A 191 4.69 -2.06 -1.20
N LEU A 192 5.65 -1.88 -2.10
CA LEU A 192 6.63 -0.81 -1.97
C LEU A 192 6.00 0.54 -2.31
N PRO A 193 6.32 1.60 -1.57
CA PRO A 193 5.97 2.95 -1.99
C PRO A 193 6.75 3.31 -3.27
N LEU A 194 6.19 4.19 -4.09
CA LEU A 194 6.90 4.77 -5.22
C LEU A 194 7.91 5.81 -4.70
N THR A 195 9.18 5.51 -4.86
CA THR A 195 10.30 6.39 -4.52
C THR A 195 11.34 6.32 -5.63
N PRO A 196 12.32 7.23 -5.72
CA PRO A 196 13.40 7.12 -6.70
C PRO A 196 14.12 5.76 -6.68
N GLU A 197 14.24 5.13 -5.50
CA GLU A 197 14.90 3.83 -5.33
C GLU A 197 14.02 2.63 -5.75
N THR A 198 12.70 2.81 -5.77
CA THR A 198 11.74 1.75 -6.11
C THR A 198 11.09 1.95 -7.48
N GLU A 199 11.32 3.10 -8.11
CA GLU A 199 10.86 3.37 -9.46
C GLU A 199 11.42 2.32 -10.44
N ASN A 200 10.54 1.74 -11.25
CA ASN A 200 10.88 0.66 -12.18
C ASN A 200 11.53 -0.59 -11.55
N ILE A 201 11.35 -0.83 -10.25
CA ILE A 201 11.85 -2.05 -9.61
C ILE A 201 11.25 -3.32 -10.23
N LEU A 202 10.01 -3.25 -10.70
CA LEU A 202 9.38 -4.29 -11.51
C LEU A 202 9.61 -3.96 -13.00
N ASN A 203 10.66 -4.53 -13.57
CA ASN A 203 11.04 -4.37 -14.96
C ASN A 203 11.31 -5.73 -15.62
N ARG A 204 11.68 -5.74 -16.89
CA ARG A 204 11.94 -6.97 -17.65
C ARG A 204 13.01 -7.85 -16.97
N ASP A 205 14.11 -7.27 -16.48
CA ASP A 205 15.18 -8.03 -15.85
C ASP A 205 14.72 -8.67 -14.54
N THR A 206 14.11 -7.88 -13.65
CA THR A 206 13.63 -8.38 -12.35
C THR A 206 12.50 -9.40 -12.50
N LEU A 207 11.54 -9.17 -13.41
CA LEU A 207 10.46 -10.13 -13.67
C LEU A 207 10.96 -11.43 -14.31
N SER A 208 12.01 -11.38 -15.14
CA SER A 208 12.60 -12.58 -15.75
C SER A 208 13.30 -13.52 -14.75
N ARG A 209 13.56 -13.03 -13.53
CA ARG A 209 14.15 -13.83 -12.44
C ARG A 209 13.13 -14.61 -11.63
N LEU A 210 11.85 -14.30 -11.79
CA LEU A 210 10.77 -15.12 -11.25
C LEU A 210 10.71 -16.47 -11.97
N ARG A 211 10.14 -17.45 -11.28
CA ARG A 211 9.90 -18.76 -11.91
C ARG A 211 8.91 -18.64 -13.09
N PRO A 212 9.06 -19.44 -14.16
CA PRO A 212 8.05 -19.50 -15.21
C PRO A 212 6.65 -19.76 -14.64
N GLY A 213 5.65 -19.03 -15.13
CA GLY A 213 4.29 -19.10 -14.60
C GLY A 213 4.10 -18.36 -13.27
N ALA A 214 5.03 -17.49 -12.88
CA ALA A 214 4.85 -16.62 -11.72
C ALA A 214 3.68 -15.64 -11.92
N PHE A 215 3.04 -15.31 -10.80
CA PHE A 215 1.93 -14.36 -10.74
C PHE A 215 2.35 -13.10 -9.98
N VAL A 216 2.01 -11.93 -10.48
CA VAL A 216 2.37 -10.64 -9.86
C VAL A 216 1.11 -9.92 -9.41
N ILE A 217 1.12 -9.49 -8.15
CA ILE A 217 0.09 -8.68 -7.51
C ILE A 217 0.74 -7.36 -7.15
N ASN A 218 0.28 -6.28 -7.76
CA ASN A 218 0.76 -4.92 -7.49
C ASN A 218 -0.37 -4.14 -6.79
N VAL A 219 -0.12 -3.64 -5.59
CA VAL A 219 -1.13 -2.99 -4.72
C VAL A 219 -0.78 -1.53 -4.50
#